data_c81088073161c992028436d6de665e6e
#
_entry.id   c81088073161c992028436d6de665e6e
#
_cell.length_a   1.000
_cell.length_b   1.000
_cell.length_c   1.000
_cell.angle_alpha   90.00
_cell.angle_beta   90.00
_cell.angle_gamma   90.00
#
_symmetry.space_group_name_H-M   'P 1'
#
loop_
_entity.id
_entity.type
_entity.pdbx_description
1 polymer ?
#
loop_
_entity_poly.entity_id
_entity_poly.type
_entity_poly.pdbx_seq_one_letter_code
_entity_poly.pdbx_strand_id
1 'polypeptide(L)'
;MAARVHGPWLMNSAARFISSKLLLKSSSRAPPLQISALVGSMVPKIQGPKNSSGFPRSYMSATLASLAKEEEVPSKAIDTLRAVEDQHGGVIVNIEEPMDSSVFASLLEDSILQWREKGKKGVWIKLSREHSNLVDSAVKAGFRFHHAEPDYLMLVNWIPNTPDTLPANASHRVAVGAFVMNANREVLVVQESNGRFSGQGIWKLPTGGVDEGEDICTAAVREVKEETGIDTQFVEVIAFKERHKSFFRKSELFFVCMLQPHSFKIQRQVSEIEAAQWMAIEDYMAQPFVRENELFDFLTKIGLSKFDGKYNGFSTVLSSTSSRKKSYFYFNNKDAGHMLA
;
A
#
# COMPACT_ATOMS: atom_id res chain seq x y z
N MET A 1 -11.03 10.80 -29.51
CA MET A 1 -11.86 11.10 -28.32
C MET A 1 -12.38 9.75 -27.79
N ALA A 2 -11.70 9.18 -26.84
CA ALA A 2 -12.10 7.93 -26.18
C ALA A 2 -12.61 8.32 -24.80
N ALA A 3 -13.91 8.20 -24.58
CA ALA A 3 -14.54 8.38 -23.29
C ALA A 3 -14.10 7.23 -22.37
N ARG A 4 -13.37 7.52 -21.31
CA ARG A 4 -13.11 6.59 -20.22
C ARG A 4 -14.41 6.39 -19.46
N VAL A 5 -14.94 5.19 -19.53
CA VAL A 5 -16.08 4.75 -18.71
C VAL A 5 -15.50 4.42 -17.33
N HIS A 6 -15.62 5.33 -16.37
CA HIS A 6 -15.38 5.03 -14.97
C HIS A 6 -16.58 4.26 -14.43
N GLY A 7 -16.37 3.00 -14.11
CA GLY A 7 -17.40 2.14 -13.54
C GLY A 7 -17.69 2.51 -12.06
N PRO A 8 -18.87 2.20 -11.54
CA PRO A 8 -19.39 2.67 -10.24
C PRO A 8 -18.86 1.90 -9.03
N TRP A 9 -17.54 1.65 -8.94
CA TRP A 9 -16.99 0.76 -7.91
C TRP A 9 -16.38 1.45 -6.68
N LEU A 10 -16.41 2.79 -6.59
CA LEU A 10 -15.64 3.51 -5.57
C LEU A 10 -16.41 3.97 -4.32
N MET A 11 -17.69 3.68 -4.15
CA MET A 11 -18.49 4.33 -3.10
C MET A 11 -19.12 3.40 -2.04
N ASN A 12 -18.38 2.45 -1.49
CA ASN A 12 -18.93 1.68 -0.36
C ASN A 12 -18.03 1.59 0.89
N SER A 13 -17.07 2.48 1.08
CA SER A 13 -16.15 2.37 2.22
C SER A 13 -16.54 3.19 3.47
N ALA A 14 -17.64 3.92 3.46
CA ALA A 14 -17.98 4.82 4.56
C ALA A 14 -18.90 4.25 5.64
N ALA A 15 -19.18 2.94 5.70
CA ALA A 15 -20.28 2.53 6.55
C ALA A 15 -20.18 1.18 7.23
N ARG A 16 -19.65 1.15 8.42
CA ARG A 16 -20.11 0.28 9.53
C ARG A 16 -19.60 0.82 10.86
N PHE A 17 -20.35 1.72 11.49
CA PHE A 17 -20.26 1.95 12.93
C PHE A 17 -21.33 1.10 13.62
N ILE A 18 -20.90 0.04 14.31
CA ILE A 18 -21.72 -0.64 15.32
C ILE A 18 -21.42 0.06 16.64
N SER A 19 -22.45 0.69 17.20
CA SER A 19 -22.44 1.24 18.54
C SER A 19 -22.34 0.09 19.54
N SER A 20 -21.18 -0.10 20.17
CA SER A 20 -21.06 -0.88 21.40
C SER A 20 -20.78 0.07 22.55
N LYS A 21 -21.80 0.35 23.34
CA LYS A 21 -21.65 0.89 24.68
C LYS A 21 -20.89 -0.12 25.52
N LEU A 22 -19.65 0.12 25.83
CA LEU A 22 -18.90 -0.61 26.86
C LEU A 22 -18.72 0.33 28.05
N LEU A 23 -19.39 -0.06 29.13
CA LEU A 23 -19.23 0.45 30.49
C LEU A 23 -17.76 0.32 30.91
N LEU A 24 -17.11 1.43 31.20
CA LEU A 24 -15.84 1.50 31.91
C LEU A 24 -16.08 1.19 33.39
N LYS A 25 -15.63 0.02 33.83
CA LYS A 25 -15.31 -0.23 35.23
C LYS A 25 -13.83 0.02 35.46
N SER A 26 -13.55 0.92 36.37
CA SER A 26 -12.22 1.24 36.88
C SER A 26 -11.61 0.07 37.63
N SER A 27 -10.35 -0.26 37.38
CA SER A 27 -9.51 -1.06 38.29
C SER A 27 -8.03 -0.76 38.04
N SER A 28 -7.46 -0.14 39.07
CA SER A 28 -6.10 -0.25 39.66
C SER A 28 -4.84 -0.42 38.81
N ARG A 29 -3.94 0.49 39.11
CA ARG A 29 -2.51 0.64 38.80
C ARG A 29 -1.70 -0.67 38.92
N ALA A 30 -0.78 -0.88 37.96
CA ALA A 30 0.45 -1.64 38.15
C ALA A 30 1.67 -0.79 37.71
N PRO A 31 2.86 -0.96 38.35
CA PRO A 31 3.99 -0.06 38.20
C PRO A 31 4.88 -0.40 36.99
N PRO A 32 5.80 0.52 36.58
CA PRO A 32 6.65 0.32 35.43
C PRO A 32 7.81 -0.64 35.72
N LEU A 33 8.05 -1.57 34.79
CA LEU A 33 9.23 -2.42 34.78
C LEU A 33 10.45 -1.67 34.25
N GLN A 34 11.46 -1.54 35.10
CA GLN A 34 12.81 -1.12 34.73
C GLN A 34 13.50 -2.26 33.97
N ILE A 35 14.04 -1.97 32.81
CA ILE A 35 14.98 -2.86 32.10
C ILE A 35 16.37 -2.34 32.39
N SER A 36 17.11 -3.05 33.25
CA SER A 36 18.55 -2.88 33.45
C SER A 36 19.33 -3.70 32.42
N ALA A 37 20.26 -3.05 31.74
CA ALA A 37 21.23 -3.66 30.86
C ALA A 37 22.22 -4.54 31.63
N LEU A 38 22.47 -5.74 31.14
CA LEU A 38 23.63 -6.56 31.51
C LEU A 38 24.30 -7.03 30.22
N VAL A 39 25.44 -6.40 29.95
CA VAL A 39 26.45 -6.83 28.99
C VAL A 39 27.30 -7.87 29.69
N GLY A 40 27.38 -9.07 29.15
CA GLY A 40 28.28 -10.12 29.60
C GLY A 40 28.83 -10.89 28.41
N SER A 41 30.08 -10.58 28.05
CA SER A 41 30.87 -11.30 27.07
C SER A 41 31.33 -12.63 27.65
N MET A 42 31.19 -13.75 26.92
CA MET A 42 31.98 -14.95 27.09
C MET A 42 32.19 -15.67 25.78
N VAL A 43 33.43 -15.63 25.33
CA VAL A 43 34.00 -16.48 24.28
C VAL A 43 34.73 -17.64 24.95
N PRO A 44 34.48 -18.89 24.62
CA PRO A 44 35.43 -19.96 24.96
C PRO A 44 36.34 -20.25 23.78
N LYS A 45 37.64 -20.11 24.04
CA LYS A 45 38.73 -20.69 23.24
C LYS A 45 38.74 -22.19 23.43
N ILE A 46 38.79 -22.95 22.34
CA ILE A 46 39.19 -24.37 22.38
C ILE A 46 40.50 -24.52 21.58
N GLN A 47 41.51 -24.93 22.28
CA GLN A 47 42.85 -25.32 21.76
C GLN A 47 42.74 -26.70 21.13
N GLY A 48 43.46 -26.90 19.98
CA GLY A 48 43.69 -28.20 19.41
C GLY A 48 44.94 -28.91 20.01
N PRO A 49 45.09 -30.20 19.83
CA PRO A 49 46.39 -30.85 19.97
C PRO A 49 47.03 -31.21 18.63
N LYS A 50 48.32 -30.98 18.61
CA LYS A 50 49.31 -31.45 17.60
C LYS A 50 49.68 -32.89 17.87
N ASN A 51 50.12 -33.57 16.84
CA ASN A 51 51.20 -34.58 16.61
C ASN A 51 50.66 -35.77 15.83
N SER A 52 51.25 -36.14 14.77
CA SER A 52 52.57 -36.37 14.18
C SER A 52 52.71 -37.84 13.80
N SER A 53 53.31 -38.06 12.62
CA SER A 53 54.03 -39.30 12.14
C SER A 53 53.12 -40.45 11.68
N GLY A 54 53.30 -41.09 10.56
CA GLY A 54 54.44 -41.35 9.69
C GLY A 54 53.98 -42.30 8.59
N PHE A 55 54.64 -42.18 7.45
CA PHE A 55 54.52 -43.10 6.31
C PHE A 55 55.08 -44.50 6.63
N PRO A 56 54.71 -45.57 5.85
CA PRO A 56 55.50 -45.83 4.65
C PRO A 56 54.72 -46.37 3.42
N ARG A 57 55.45 -46.26 2.37
CA ARG A 57 55.26 -46.62 0.96
C ARG A 57 55.03 -48.11 0.68
N SER A 58 54.42 -48.34 -0.53
CA SER A 58 54.67 -49.36 -1.52
C SER A 58 53.85 -50.65 -1.41
N TYR A 59 53.13 -51.05 -2.45
CA TYR A 59 53.54 -51.79 -3.59
C TYR A 59 52.55 -51.83 -4.71
N MET A 60 53.09 -51.87 -5.95
CA MET A 60 52.42 -52.09 -7.23
C MET A 60 51.55 -53.34 -7.29
N SER A 61 50.46 -53.31 -8.06
CA SER A 61 50.32 -54.28 -9.16
C SER A 61 49.27 -53.76 -10.18
N ALA A 62 49.67 -53.80 -11.42
CA ALA A 62 48.84 -53.57 -12.59
C ALA A 62 47.86 -54.73 -12.82
N THR A 63 46.74 -54.47 -13.38
CA THR A 63 46.20 -55.08 -14.60
C THR A 63 44.66 -55.09 -14.63
N LEU A 64 44.12 -54.54 -15.59
CA LEU A 64 43.05 -54.88 -16.53
C LEU A 64 42.18 -53.71 -16.84
N ALA A 65 42.51 -53.07 -17.94
CA ALA A 65 41.55 -52.25 -18.69
C ALA A 65 40.38 -53.09 -19.14
N SER A 66 39.22 -52.77 -18.68
CA SER A 66 37.96 -53.10 -19.35
C SER A 66 37.26 -51.81 -19.66
N LEU A 67 37.16 -51.52 -20.94
CA LEU A 67 36.41 -50.43 -21.53
C LEU A 67 34.93 -50.58 -21.15
N ALA A 68 34.52 -49.83 -20.14
CA ALA A 68 33.14 -49.41 -20.04
C ALA A 68 33.08 -48.06 -20.74
N LYS A 69 32.55 -48.02 -21.94
CA LYS A 69 31.96 -46.83 -22.53
C LYS A 69 30.86 -46.41 -21.58
N GLU A 70 31.07 -45.39 -20.76
CA GLU A 70 30.03 -44.57 -20.23
C GLU A 70 29.36 -43.91 -21.45
N GLU A 71 28.19 -44.40 -21.84
CA GLU A 71 27.27 -43.65 -22.67
C GLU A 71 26.97 -42.40 -21.86
N GLU A 72 27.52 -41.26 -22.29
CA GLU A 72 27.02 -39.95 -21.90
C GLU A 72 25.54 -39.91 -22.28
N VAL A 73 24.67 -40.11 -21.30
CA VAL A 73 23.27 -39.77 -21.43
C VAL A 73 23.21 -38.27 -21.73
N PRO A 74 22.75 -37.84 -22.89
CA PRO A 74 22.70 -36.42 -23.19
C PRO A 74 21.89 -35.77 -22.09
N SER A 75 22.50 -34.86 -21.33
CA SER A 75 21.78 -34.04 -20.36
C SER A 75 20.69 -33.29 -21.14
N LYS A 76 19.46 -33.74 -21.00
CA LYS A 76 18.31 -33.10 -21.57
C LYS A 76 18.36 -31.65 -21.07
N ALA A 77 18.59 -30.71 -21.96
CA ALA A 77 18.55 -29.29 -21.57
C ALA A 77 17.21 -29.06 -20.88
N ILE A 78 17.27 -28.79 -19.58
CA ILE A 78 16.04 -28.54 -18.80
C ILE A 78 15.50 -27.20 -19.28
N ASP A 79 14.41 -27.26 -20.00
CA ASP A 79 13.69 -26.07 -20.46
C ASP A 79 13.07 -25.39 -19.24
N THR A 80 13.35 -24.11 -19.04
CA THR A 80 12.90 -23.35 -17.88
C THR A 80 12.19 -22.06 -18.31
N LEU A 81 11.34 -21.55 -17.45
CA LEU A 81 10.68 -20.27 -17.68
C LEU A 81 11.69 -19.13 -17.72
N ARG A 82 11.53 -18.21 -18.65
CA ARG A 82 12.30 -16.98 -18.69
C ARG A 82 12.02 -16.16 -17.44
N ALA A 83 13.08 -15.75 -16.74
CA ALA A 83 12.98 -14.96 -15.54
C ALA A 83 14.03 -13.85 -15.51
N VAL A 84 13.70 -12.71 -14.93
CA VAL A 84 14.62 -11.62 -14.65
C VAL A 84 14.95 -11.64 -13.17
N GLU A 85 16.22 -11.52 -12.83
CA GLU A 85 16.65 -11.46 -11.43
C GLU A 85 16.36 -10.09 -10.83
N ASP A 86 15.86 -10.07 -9.60
CA ASP A 86 15.71 -8.86 -8.81
C ASP A 86 16.95 -8.58 -7.95
N GLN A 87 17.05 -7.35 -7.42
CA GLN A 87 18.18 -6.93 -6.58
C GLN A 87 18.22 -7.60 -5.19
N HIS A 88 17.21 -8.40 -4.83
CA HIS A 88 17.07 -9.07 -3.53
C HIS A 88 17.37 -10.57 -3.58
N GLY A 89 17.82 -11.07 -4.73
CA GLY A 89 18.09 -12.48 -4.97
C GLY A 89 16.84 -13.29 -5.28
N GLY A 90 15.77 -12.63 -5.70
CA GLY A 90 14.57 -13.23 -6.25
C GLY A 90 14.57 -13.25 -7.77
N VAL A 91 13.48 -13.76 -8.35
CA VAL A 91 13.26 -13.81 -9.79
C VAL A 91 11.83 -13.37 -10.12
N ILE A 92 11.68 -12.71 -11.26
CA ILE A 92 10.41 -12.25 -11.80
C ILE A 92 10.18 -12.94 -13.13
N VAL A 93 9.07 -13.67 -13.24
CA VAL A 93 8.60 -14.34 -14.44
C VAL A 93 7.45 -13.54 -15.03
N ASN A 94 7.56 -13.18 -16.29
CA ASN A 94 6.48 -12.58 -17.06
C ASN A 94 6.11 -13.54 -18.19
N ILE A 95 4.88 -14.03 -18.21
CA ILE A 95 4.40 -14.91 -19.27
C ILE A 95 3.82 -14.02 -20.38
N GLU A 96 4.50 -13.98 -21.50
CA GLU A 96 4.15 -13.13 -22.64
C GLU A 96 3.36 -13.89 -23.71
N GLU A 97 3.69 -15.17 -23.91
CA GLU A 97 3.07 -16.01 -24.94
C GLU A 97 2.04 -16.97 -24.34
N PRO A 98 0.94 -17.25 -25.06
CA PRO A 98 -0.02 -18.28 -24.67
C PRO A 98 0.64 -19.63 -24.46
N MET A 99 0.29 -20.30 -23.36
CA MET A 99 0.88 -21.56 -22.96
C MET A 99 -0.18 -22.53 -22.46
N ASP A 100 -0.02 -23.79 -22.77
CA ASP A 100 -0.82 -24.85 -22.17
C ASP A 100 -0.50 -25.03 -20.68
N SER A 101 -1.53 -25.28 -19.87
CA SER A 101 -1.39 -25.38 -18.42
C SER A 101 -0.50 -26.54 -17.98
N SER A 102 -0.45 -27.65 -18.71
CA SER A 102 0.40 -28.79 -18.40
C SER A 102 1.86 -28.52 -18.75
N VAL A 103 2.12 -27.82 -19.85
CA VAL A 103 3.45 -27.37 -20.25
C VAL A 103 3.97 -26.36 -19.25
N PHE A 104 3.15 -25.38 -18.88
CA PHE A 104 3.51 -24.41 -17.86
C PHE A 104 3.84 -25.06 -16.51
N ALA A 105 3.04 -26.04 -16.08
CA ALA A 105 3.28 -26.74 -14.80
C ALA A 105 4.65 -27.43 -14.79
N SER A 106 4.99 -28.15 -15.87
CA SER A 106 6.30 -28.83 -15.99
C SER A 106 7.46 -27.83 -15.99
N LEU A 107 7.37 -26.78 -16.83
CA LEU A 107 8.42 -25.76 -16.88
C LEU A 107 8.58 -25.02 -15.54
N LEU A 108 7.48 -24.80 -14.82
CA LEU A 108 7.51 -24.13 -13.51
C LEU A 108 8.19 -25.00 -12.45
N GLU A 109 7.87 -26.30 -12.41
CA GLU A 109 8.53 -27.24 -11.49
C GLU A 109 10.03 -27.31 -11.74
N ASP A 110 10.46 -27.48 -12.98
CA ASP A 110 11.86 -27.51 -13.38
C ASP A 110 12.57 -26.17 -13.05
N SER A 111 11.89 -25.06 -13.30
CA SER A 111 12.40 -23.73 -12.96
C SER A 111 12.59 -23.54 -11.45
N ILE A 112 11.64 -23.96 -10.63
CA ILE A 112 11.73 -23.87 -9.16
C ILE A 112 12.92 -24.69 -8.64
N LEU A 113 13.13 -25.89 -9.17
CA LEU A 113 14.29 -26.73 -8.81
C LEU A 113 15.59 -26.00 -9.12
N GLN A 114 15.73 -25.49 -10.36
CA GLN A 114 16.94 -24.77 -10.78
C GLN A 114 17.15 -23.48 -9.96
N TRP A 115 16.10 -22.71 -9.68
CA TRP A 115 16.22 -21.50 -8.87
C TRP A 115 16.60 -21.80 -7.43
N ARG A 116 16.12 -22.92 -6.88
CA ARG A 116 16.51 -23.38 -5.54
C ARG A 116 18.00 -23.75 -5.49
N GLU A 117 18.51 -24.48 -6.50
CA GLU A 117 19.93 -24.81 -6.63
C GLU A 117 20.79 -23.56 -6.77
N LYS A 118 20.32 -22.55 -7.48
CA LYS A 118 20.99 -21.25 -7.63
C LYS A 118 20.84 -20.35 -6.40
N GLY A 119 20.21 -20.80 -5.31
CA GLY A 119 20.02 -20.02 -4.09
C GLY A 119 19.06 -18.84 -4.23
N LYS A 120 18.17 -18.86 -5.23
CA LYS A 120 17.15 -17.83 -5.39
C LYS A 120 16.13 -17.92 -4.25
N LYS A 121 15.48 -16.78 -3.96
CA LYS A 121 14.59 -16.63 -2.78
C LYS A 121 13.13 -16.48 -3.16
N GLY A 122 12.72 -15.28 -3.44
CA GLY A 122 11.34 -14.99 -3.85
C GLY A 122 11.13 -15.21 -5.35
N VAL A 123 10.06 -15.90 -5.72
CA VAL A 123 9.65 -16.06 -7.11
C VAL A 123 8.35 -15.30 -7.31
N TRP A 124 8.35 -14.38 -8.27
CA TRP A 124 7.19 -13.59 -8.67
C TRP A 124 6.73 -14.04 -10.05
N ILE A 125 5.45 -14.34 -10.21
CA ILE A 125 4.87 -14.65 -11.50
C ILE A 125 3.80 -13.60 -11.81
N LYS A 126 4.01 -12.85 -12.89
CA LYS A 126 3.03 -11.91 -13.44
C LYS A 126 2.25 -12.61 -14.54
N LEU A 127 0.96 -12.86 -14.30
CA LEU A 127 0.04 -13.45 -15.28
C LEU A 127 -0.90 -12.38 -15.80
N SER A 128 -0.88 -12.13 -17.10
CA SER A 128 -1.90 -11.29 -17.73
C SER A 128 -3.27 -11.97 -17.68
N ARG A 129 -4.33 -11.24 -17.98
CA ARG A 129 -5.71 -11.77 -18.02
C ARG A 129 -5.86 -12.92 -19.00
N GLU A 130 -5.16 -12.87 -20.13
CA GLU A 130 -5.16 -13.89 -21.17
C GLU A 130 -4.58 -15.22 -20.67
N HIS A 131 -3.71 -15.18 -19.66
CA HIS A 131 -3.06 -16.37 -19.09
C HIS A 131 -3.71 -16.84 -17.79
N SER A 132 -4.98 -16.48 -17.54
CA SER A 132 -5.73 -16.90 -16.34
C SER A 132 -5.86 -18.41 -16.17
N ASN A 133 -5.77 -19.18 -17.27
CA ASN A 133 -5.73 -20.65 -17.27
C ASN A 133 -4.51 -21.24 -16.53
N LEU A 134 -3.45 -20.46 -16.32
CA LEU A 134 -2.21 -20.91 -15.66
C LEU A 134 -2.25 -20.74 -14.13
N VAL A 135 -3.26 -20.05 -13.60
CA VAL A 135 -3.37 -19.74 -12.16
C VAL A 135 -3.44 -21.01 -11.31
N ASP A 136 -4.24 -22.00 -11.72
CA ASP A 136 -4.40 -23.26 -10.99
C ASP A 136 -3.07 -24.02 -10.89
N SER A 137 -2.31 -24.10 -11.98
CA SER A 137 -0.99 -24.72 -11.99
C SER A 137 0.01 -24.02 -11.09
N ALA A 138 0.04 -22.68 -11.10
CA ALA A 138 0.89 -21.91 -10.21
C ALA A 138 0.53 -22.13 -8.71
N VAL A 139 -0.76 -22.15 -8.38
CA VAL A 139 -1.23 -22.40 -7.00
C VAL A 139 -0.87 -23.79 -6.54
N LYS A 140 -1.01 -24.82 -7.41
CA LYS A 140 -0.58 -26.20 -7.13
C LYS A 140 0.92 -26.31 -6.91
N ALA A 141 1.73 -25.48 -7.58
CA ALA A 141 3.18 -25.38 -7.37
C ALA A 141 3.57 -24.57 -6.12
N GLY A 142 2.61 -24.18 -5.27
CA GLY A 142 2.84 -23.51 -3.99
C GLY A 142 2.83 -21.99 -4.06
N PHE A 143 2.43 -21.39 -5.16
CA PHE A 143 2.29 -19.94 -5.25
C PHE A 143 1.02 -19.45 -4.54
N ARG A 144 1.12 -18.30 -3.91
CA ARG A 144 -0.02 -17.58 -3.31
C ARG A 144 -0.29 -16.27 -4.04
N PHE A 145 -1.52 -15.80 -3.97
CA PHE A 145 -1.89 -14.50 -4.51
C PHE A 145 -1.19 -13.39 -3.73
N HIS A 146 -0.60 -12.45 -4.45
CA HIS A 146 -0.05 -11.23 -3.85
C HIS A 146 -1.00 -10.05 -4.07
N HIS A 147 -1.24 -9.68 -5.32
CA HIS A 147 -2.19 -8.63 -5.70
C HIS A 147 -2.71 -8.87 -7.12
N ALA A 148 -3.78 -8.18 -7.47
CA ALA A 148 -4.32 -8.14 -8.82
C ALA A 148 -4.48 -6.69 -9.25
N GLU A 149 -4.15 -6.44 -10.51
CA GLU A 149 -4.43 -5.20 -11.23
C GLU A 149 -5.42 -5.49 -12.36
N PRO A 150 -5.97 -4.46 -13.04
CA PRO A 150 -6.96 -4.68 -14.09
C PRO A 150 -6.50 -5.58 -15.23
N ASP A 151 -5.21 -5.67 -15.50
CA ASP A 151 -4.59 -6.38 -16.62
C ASP A 151 -3.79 -7.61 -16.21
N TYR A 152 -3.45 -7.80 -14.92
CA TYR A 152 -2.68 -8.95 -14.46
C TYR A 152 -2.97 -9.38 -13.02
N LEU A 153 -2.58 -10.62 -12.74
CA LEU A 153 -2.49 -11.18 -11.39
C LEU A 153 -1.03 -11.43 -11.03
N MET A 154 -0.59 -10.95 -9.87
CA MET A 154 0.73 -11.25 -9.31
C MET A 154 0.64 -12.38 -8.30
N LEU A 155 1.40 -13.43 -8.55
CA LEU A 155 1.57 -14.59 -7.67
C LEU A 155 2.99 -14.60 -7.12
N VAL A 156 3.18 -15.13 -5.90
CA VAL A 156 4.50 -15.21 -5.26
C VAL A 156 4.71 -16.54 -4.55
N ASN A 157 5.96 -16.99 -4.55
CA ASN A 157 6.41 -18.14 -3.76
C ASN A 157 7.76 -17.82 -3.12
N TRP A 158 7.92 -18.18 -1.84
CA TRP A 158 9.20 -18.14 -1.13
C TRP A 158 9.78 -19.54 -1.10
N ILE A 159 10.85 -19.78 -1.88
CA ILE A 159 11.39 -21.14 -2.09
C ILE A 159 12.42 -21.62 -1.06
N PRO A 160 13.12 -20.76 -0.27
CA PRO A 160 14.00 -21.22 0.82
C PRO A 160 13.24 -21.84 1.98
N ASN A 161 13.93 -22.69 2.76
CA ASN A 161 13.41 -23.22 4.04
C ASN A 161 13.57 -22.24 5.22
N THR A 162 13.66 -20.94 4.94
CA THR A 162 13.77 -19.86 5.92
C THR A 162 12.46 -19.10 6.01
N PRO A 163 12.23 -18.31 7.07
CA PRO A 163 11.03 -17.47 7.14
C PRO A 163 10.85 -16.58 5.89
N ASP A 164 9.63 -16.50 5.40
CA ASP A 164 9.26 -15.68 4.25
C ASP A 164 9.46 -14.18 4.57
N THR A 165 10.25 -13.50 3.74
CA THR A 165 10.55 -12.07 3.85
C THR A 165 10.01 -11.25 2.69
N LEU A 166 9.16 -11.86 1.83
CA LEU A 166 8.52 -11.12 0.75
C LEU A 166 7.63 -10.00 1.32
N PRO A 167 7.64 -8.82 0.72
CA PRO A 167 6.78 -7.73 1.16
C PRO A 167 5.31 -8.13 1.05
N ALA A 168 4.51 -7.70 2.00
CA ALA A 168 3.07 -7.87 1.91
C ALA A 168 2.48 -6.94 0.84
N ASN A 169 1.32 -7.33 0.27
CA ASN A 169 0.52 -6.40 -0.54
C ASN A 169 0.15 -5.15 0.28
N ALA A 170 0.03 -4.00 -0.41
CA ALA A 170 -0.36 -2.72 0.18
C ALA A 170 -1.49 -2.92 1.20
N SER A 171 -1.28 -2.39 2.41
CA SER A 171 -2.19 -2.56 3.54
C SER A 171 -3.25 -1.46 3.62
N HIS A 172 -3.00 -0.31 2.98
CA HIS A 172 -3.83 0.88 3.05
C HIS A 172 -4.30 1.35 1.68
N ARG A 173 -5.50 1.92 1.67
CA ARG A 173 -5.97 2.84 0.63
C ARG A 173 -5.84 4.25 1.17
N VAL A 174 -5.63 5.20 0.26
CA VAL A 174 -5.54 6.62 0.61
C VAL A 174 -6.78 7.33 0.09
N ALA A 175 -7.36 8.19 0.91
CA ALA A 175 -8.49 9.03 0.55
C ALA A 175 -8.31 10.45 1.09
N VAL A 176 -9.02 11.39 0.51
CA VAL A 176 -8.97 12.82 0.87
C VAL A 176 -10.37 13.34 1.18
N GLY A 177 -10.41 14.33 2.07
CA GLY A 177 -11.55 15.19 2.29
C GLY A 177 -11.11 16.64 2.20
N ALA A 178 -11.92 17.49 1.59
CA ALA A 178 -11.57 18.88 1.33
C ALA A 178 -12.39 19.82 2.22
N PHE A 179 -11.70 20.56 3.10
CA PHE A 179 -12.27 21.67 3.83
C PHE A 179 -12.06 22.95 3.01
N VAL A 180 -13.10 23.37 2.30
CA VAL A 180 -13.08 24.54 1.43
C VAL A 180 -13.94 25.62 2.05
N MET A 181 -13.36 26.74 2.46
CA MET A 181 -14.08 27.85 3.09
C MET A 181 -13.82 29.14 2.31
N ASN A 182 -14.89 29.92 2.07
CA ASN A 182 -14.81 31.23 1.44
C ASN A 182 -14.65 32.36 2.48
N ALA A 183 -14.47 33.60 2.01
CA ALA A 183 -14.30 34.77 2.87
C ALA A 183 -15.53 35.11 3.72
N ASN A 184 -16.73 34.64 3.32
CA ASN A 184 -17.99 34.82 4.06
C ASN A 184 -18.13 33.80 5.20
N ARG A 185 -17.14 32.96 5.47
CA ARG A 185 -17.18 31.85 6.44
C ARG A 185 -18.19 30.77 6.06
N GLU A 186 -18.43 30.59 4.75
CA GLU A 186 -19.24 29.49 4.24
C GLU A 186 -18.32 28.34 3.82
N VAL A 187 -18.67 27.13 4.19
CA VAL A 187 -17.99 25.90 3.81
C VAL A 187 -18.71 25.25 2.63
N LEU A 188 -17.94 24.74 1.67
CA LEU A 188 -18.47 23.99 0.55
C LEU A 188 -18.86 22.60 1.02
N VAL A 189 -20.14 22.25 0.81
CA VAL A 189 -20.70 20.96 1.24
C VAL A 189 -21.49 20.31 0.14
N VAL A 190 -21.57 18.98 0.21
CA VAL A 190 -22.24 18.13 -0.76
C VAL A 190 -23.16 17.12 -0.06
N GLN A 191 -24.17 16.66 -0.79
CA GLN A 191 -24.98 15.47 -0.46
C GLN A 191 -24.71 14.41 -1.52
N GLU A 192 -24.47 13.17 -1.11
CA GLU A 192 -24.22 12.06 -2.02
C GLU A 192 -25.52 11.50 -2.60
N SER A 193 -25.54 11.25 -3.92
CA SER A 193 -26.64 10.53 -4.59
C SER A 193 -26.65 9.03 -4.24
N ASN A 194 -25.50 8.49 -3.86
CA ASN A 194 -25.29 7.07 -3.58
C ASN A 194 -24.53 6.88 -2.27
N GLY A 195 -24.58 5.66 -1.72
CA GLY A 195 -23.80 5.32 -0.52
C GLY A 195 -24.62 5.45 0.77
N ARG A 196 -23.89 5.51 1.88
CA ARG A 196 -24.49 5.43 3.22
C ARG A 196 -25.40 6.61 3.56
N PHE A 197 -25.06 7.79 3.08
CA PHE A 197 -25.72 9.04 3.44
C PHE A 197 -26.75 9.49 2.40
N SER A 198 -26.91 8.75 1.31
CA SER A 198 -27.89 9.03 0.26
C SER A 198 -29.30 9.10 0.83
N GLY A 199 -30.05 10.13 0.43
CA GLY A 199 -31.44 10.35 0.82
C GLY A 199 -31.66 10.73 2.30
N GLN A 200 -30.59 10.98 3.08
CA GLN A 200 -30.71 11.36 4.50
C GLN A 200 -30.59 12.87 4.73
N GLY A 201 -30.39 13.65 3.68
CA GLY A 201 -30.23 15.10 3.78
C GLY A 201 -28.95 15.55 4.51
N ILE A 202 -27.96 14.65 4.67
CA ILE A 202 -26.72 14.95 5.38
C ILE A 202 -25.77 15.70 4.46
N TRP A 203 -25.34 16.87 4.90
CA TRP A 203 -24.30 17.65 4.26
C TRP A 203 -22.92 17.26 4.80
N LYS A 204 -22.01 16.94 3.91
CA LYS A 204 -20.63 16.60 4.24
C LYS A 204 -19.63 17.39 3.40
N LEU A 205 -18.38 17.35 3.79
CA LEU A 205 -17.27 17.88 2.97
C LEU A 205 -17.13 17.05 1.68
N PRO A 206 -16.69 17.63 0.56
CA PRO A 206 -16.25 16.86 -0.62
C PRO A 206 -15.16 15.84 -0.25
N THR A 207 -15.26 14.62 -0.78
CA THR A 207 -14.33 13.52 -0.44
C THR A 207 -14.17 12.56 -1.60
N GLY A 208 -12.95 12.00 -1.75
CA GLY A 208 -12.74 10.94 -2.72
C GLY A 208 -11.45 10.16 -2.51
N GLY A 209 -11.17 9.24 -3.43
CA GLY A 209 -9.97 8.43 -3.42
C GLY A 209 -8.78 9.16 -4.03
N VAL A 210 -7.58 8.77 -3.60
CA VAL A 210 -6.35 9.15 -4.29
C VAL A 210 -6.06 8.09 -5.35
N ASP A 211 -5.90 8.50 -6.59
CA ASP A 211 -5.60 7.61 -7.71
C ASP A 211 -4.16 7.10 -7.66
N GLU A 212 -3.88 6.01 -8.38
CA GLU A 212 -2.52 5.47 -8.48
C GLU A 212 -1.56 6.50 -9.09
N GLY A 213 -0.48 6.80 -8.37
CA GLY A 213 0.50 7.80 -8.79
C GLY A 213 0.08 9.25 -8.62
N GLU A 214 -1.08 9.50 -8.03
CA GLU A 214 -1.58 10.84 -7.73
C GLU A 214 -1.09 11.33 -6.36
N ASP A 215 -0.77 12.62 -6.27
CA ASP A 215 -0.43 13.26 -4.99
C ASP A 215 -1.68 13.65 -4.19
N ILE A 216 -1.62 13.57 -2.86
CA ILE A 216 -2.73 13.92 -1.95
C ILE A 216 -3.28 15.33 -2.22
N CYS A 217 -2.39 16.31 -2.45
CA CYS A 217 -2.79 17.69 -2.75
C CYS A 217 -3.53 17.81 -4.08
N THR A 218 -3.12 17.03 -5.08
CA THR A 218 -3.76 16.99 -6.41
C THR A 218 -5.12 16.32 -6.32
N ALA A 219 -5.21 15.18 -5.62
CA ALA A 219 -6.46 14.47 -5.41
C ALA A 219 -7.52 15.36 -4.73
N ALA A 220 -7.13 16.10 -3.69
CA ALA A 220 -8.07 16.98 -2.99
C ALA A 220 -8.64 18.08 -3.90
N VAL A 221 -7.81 18.68 -4.75
CA VAL A 221 -8.24 19.70 -5.73
C VAL A 221 -9.12 19.07 -6.81
N ARG A 222 -8.75 17.90 -7.32
CA ARG A 222 -9.52 17.16 -8.34
C ARG A 222 -10.92 16.80 -7.84
N GLU A 223 -11.03 16.20 -6.66
CA GLU A 223 -12.30 15.78 -6.09
C GLU A 223 -13.27 16.96 -5.91
N VAL A 224 -12.78 18.11 -5.39
CA VAL A 224 -13.63 19.31 -5.30
C VAL A 224 -14.08 19.77 -6.68
N LYS A 225 -13.19 19.74 -7.65
CA LYS A 225 -13.53 20.15 -9.03
C LYS A 225 -14.53 19.20 -9.67
N GLU A 226 -14.38 17.90 -9.49
CA GLU A 226 -15.26 16.87 -10.04
C GLU A 226 -16.65 16.92 -9.39
N GLU A 227 -16.73 16.96 -8.06
CA GLU A 227 -18.01 16.94 -7.33
C GLU A 227 -18.79 18.26 -7.46
N THR A 228 -18.11 19.40 -7.51
CA THR A 228 -18.75 20.72 -7.34
C THR A 228 -18.49 21.73 -8.46
N GLY A 229 -17.53 21.46 -9.34
CA GLY A 229 -17.10 22.40 -10.38
C GLY A 229 -16.25 23.58 -9.87
N ILE A 230 -15.99 23.67 -8.56
CA ILE A 230 -15.26 24.78 -7.95
C ILE A 230 -13.74 24.63 -8.22
N ASP A 231 -13.11 25.69 -8.68
CA ASP A 231 -11.65 25.77 -8.78
C ASP A 231 -11.08 26.14 -7.42
N THR A 232 -10.08 25.35 -6.99
CA THR A 232 -9.44 25.55 -5.69
C THR A 232 -7.93 25.43 -5.77
N GLN A 233 -7.25 26.00 -4.78
CA GLN A 233 -5.83 25.83 -4.53
C GLN A 233 -5.62 25.11 -3.21
N PHE A 234 -4.74 24.11 -3.21
CA PHE A 234 -4.32 23.44 -2.00
C PHE A 234 -3.52 24.37 -1.10
N VAL A 235 -3.86 24.37 0.19
CA VAL A 235 -3.16 25.15 1.22
C VAL A 235 -2.26 24.22 2.06
N GLU A 236 -2.86 23.26 2.76
CA GLU A 236 -2.14 22.26 3.56
C GLU A 236 -3.04 21.09 3.97
N VAL A 237 -2.43 20.01 4.43
CA VAL A 237 -3.13 18.93 5.15
C VAL A 237 -3.35 19.40 6.60
N ILE A 238 -4.59 19.49 7.03
CA ILE A 238 -4.94 19.96 8.38
C ILE A 238 -5.10 18.83 9.39
N ALA A 239 -5.42 17.63 8.94
CA ALA A 239 -5.54 16.44 9.78
C ALA A 239 -5.45 15.18 8.92
N PHE A 240 -5.18 14.05 9.53
CA PHE A 240 -5.39 12.74 8.93
C PHE A 240 -5.82 11.73 9.99
N LYS A 241 -6.51 10.69 9.55
CA LYS A 241 -6.93 9.57 10.40
C LYS A 241 -6.66 8.25 9.74
N GLU A 242 -6.46 7.24 10.55
CA GLU A 242 -6.39 5.86 10.13
C GLU A 242 -7.66 5.11 10.53
N ARG A 243 -8.13 4.24 9.64
CA ARG A 243 -9.27 3.37 9.90
C ARG A 243 -8.98 1.97 9.38
N HIS A 244 -9.08 0.98 10.26
CA HIS A 244 -8.82 -0.40 9.90
C HIS A 244 -10.07 -1.11 9.35
N LYS A 245 -9.86 -2.08 8.46
CA LYS A 245 -10.92 -2.93 7.87
C LYS A 245 -12.03 -2.10 7.19
N SER A 246 -11.66 -0.98 6.58
CA SER A 246 -12.61 -0.06 5.95
C SER A 246 -13.13 -0.56 4.60
N PHE A 247 -12.29 -1.27 3.85
CA PHE A 247 -12.64 -1.82 2.54
C PHE A 247 -12.07 -3.23 2.42
N PHE A 248 -12.93 -4.24 2.44
CA PHE A 248 -12.56 -5.64 2.62
C PHE A 248 -11.64 -5.80 3.84
N ARG A 249 -10.35 -6.11 3.61
CA ARG A 249 -9.36 -6.29 4.68
C ARG A 249 -8.36 -5.13 4.78
N LYS A 250 -8.49 -4.12 3.90
CA LYS A 250 -7.55 -2.99 3.85
C LYS A 250 -7.90 -1.94 4.89
N SER A 251 -6.88 -1.25 5.38
CA SER A 251 -7.02 -0.02 6.15
C SER A 251 -7.18 1.18 5.21
N GLU A 252 -7.52 2.32 5.77
CA GLU A 252 -7.64 3.58 5.04
C GLU A 252 -6.88 4.66 5.79
N LEU A 253 -6.07 5.42 5.07
CA LEU A 253 -5.52 6.69 5.50
C LEU A 253 -6.35 7.79 4.83
N PHE A 254 -7.03 8.58 5.65
CA PHE A 254 -7.89 9.67 5.19
C PHE A 254 -7.28 11.00 5.57
N PHE A 255 -6.92 11.80 4.58
CA PHE A 255 -6.30 13.11 4.76
C PHE A 255 -7.34 14.20 4.60
N VAL A 256 -7.41 15.15 5.53
CA VAL A 256 -8.25 16.34 5.44
C VAL A 256 -7.40 17.50 4.99
N CYS A 257 -7.73 18.05 3.84
CA CYS A 257 -6.99 19.11 3.17
C CYS A 257 -7.74 20.44 3.26
N MET A 258 -7.05 21.51 3.65
CA MET A 258 -7.55 22.87 3.51
C MET A 258 -7.32 23.34 2.09
N LEU A 259 -8.39 23.82 1.44
CA LEU A 259 -8.33 24.40 0.10
C LEU A 259 -8.89 25.83 0.11
N GLN A 260 -8.29 26.69 -0.69
CA GLN A 260 -8.77 28.04 -0.96
C GLN A 260 -9.55 28.08 -2.27
N PRO A 261 -10.81 28.53 -2.29
CA PRO A 261 -11.59 28.62 -3.52
C PRO A 261 -11.13 29.81 -4.39
N HIS A 262 -11.08 29.60 -5.70
CA HIS A 262 -10.84 30.61 -6.73
C HIS A 262 -12.08 30.88 -7.59
N SER A 263 -13.08 30.01 -7.49
CA SER A 263 -14.40 30.21 -8.11
C SER A 263 -15.51 29.88 -7.10
N PHE A 264 -16.73 30.37 -7.35
CA PHE A 264 -17.82 30.25 -6.39
C PHE A 264 -19.11 29.69 -7.01
N LYS A 265 -19.18 29.61 -8.33
CA LYS A 265 -20.34 29.08 -9.05
C LYS A 265 -20.29 27.56 -9.07
N ILE A 266 -21.17 26.94 -8.31
CA ILE A 266 -21.27 25.49 -8.21
C ILE A 266 -21.85 24.91 -9.50
N GLN A 267 -21.20 23.83 -9.99
CA GLN A 267 -21.63 22.98 -11.10
C GLN A 267 -21.48 21.53 -10.64
N ARG A 268 -22.49 21.05 -9.90
CA ARG A 268 -22.41 19.70 -9.30
C ARG A 268 -22.35 18.59 -10.34
N GLN A 269 -21.64 17.53 -10.05
CA GLN A 269 -21.63 16.29 -10.81
C GLN A 269 -22.90 15.48 -10.51
N VAL A 270 -23.77 15.30 -11.51
CA VAL A 270 -25.11 14.74 -11.31
C VAL A 270 -25.11 13.24 -10.99
N SER A 271 -24.07 12.51 -11.41
CA SER A 271 -24.00 11.05 -11.20
C SER A 271 -23.71 10.65 -9.75
N GLU A 272 -23.01 11.49 -9.00
CA GLU A 272 -22.55 11.16 -7.64
C GLU A 272 -23.08 12.12 -6.58
N ILE A 273 -23.38 13.37 -6.96
CA ILE A 273 -23.76 14.43 -6.04
C ILE A 273 -25.25 14.82 -6.23
N GLU A 274 -26.06 14.61 -5.21
CA GLU A 274 -27.46 14.98 -5.16
C GLU A 274 -27.61 16.49 -5.05
N ALA A 275 -26.83 17.12 -4.17
CA ALA A 275 -26.83 18.56 -3.95
C ALA A 275 -25.44 19.06 -3.54
N ALA A 276 -25.13 20.32 -3.88
CA ALA A 276 -23.93 21.01 -3.44
C ALA A 276 -24.26 22.47 -3.17
N GLN A 277 -23.70 23.04 -2.09
CA GLN A 277 -23.91 24.45 -1.75
C GLN A 277 -22.76 24.99 -0.89
N TRP A 278 -22.69 26.33 -0.84
CA TRP A 278 -22.01 27.05 0.22
C TRP A 278 -22.93 27.13 1.41
N MET A 279 -22.48 26.74 2.59
CA MET A 279 -23.24 26.70 3.84
C MET A 279 -22.50 27.46 4.91
N ALA A 280 -23.17 28.34 5.66
CA ALA A 280 -22.56 29.00 6.81
C ALA A 280 -21.95 27.95 7.75
N ILE A 281 -20.77 28.19 8.25
CA ILE A 281 -20.05 27.20 9.08
C ILE A 281 -20.86 26.84 10.34
N GLU A 282 -21.60 27.80 10.88
CA GLU A 282 -22.47 27.63 12.04
C GLU A 282 -23.61 26.64 11.73
N ASP A 283 -24.23 26.74 10.54
CA ASP A 283 -25.29 25.83 10.10
C ASP A 283 -24.73 24.43 9.85
N TYR A 284 -23.54 24.34 9.26
CA TYR A 284 -22.86 23.06 9.09
C TYR A 284 -22.60 22.37 10.44
N MET A 285 -22.10 23.12 11.43
CA MET A 285 -21.84 22.63 12.80
C MET A 285 -23.15 22.29 13.54
N ALA A 286 -24.26 22.96 13.22
CA ALA A 286 -25.54 22.72 13.87
C ALA A 286 -26.24 21.44 13.43
N GLN A 287 -25.80 20.82 12.32
CA GLN A 287 -26.38 19.57 11.85
C GLN A 287 -26.31 18.49 12.93
N PRO A 288 -27.41 17.75 13.22
CA PRO A 288 -27.38 16.64 14.17
C PRO A 288 -26.26 15.66 13.91
N PHE A 289 -26.04 15.29 12.65
CA PHE A 289 -24.98 14.38 12.22
C PHE A 289 -23.57 14.86 12.60
N VAL A 290 -23.28 16.15 12.47
CA VAL A 290 -21.96 16.72 12.84
C VAL A 290 -21.80 16.77 14.35
N ARG A 291 -22.84 17.23 15.07
CA ARG A 291 -22.83 17.35 16.54
C ARG A 291 -22.73 16.02 17.28
N GLU A 292 -23.39 15.00 16.78
CA GLU A 292 -23.41 13.65 17.37
C GLU A 292 -22.17 12.81 17.01
N ASN A 293 -21.39 13.27 16.05
CA ASN A 293 -20.19 12.58 15.59
C ASN A 293 -18.93 13.37 15.99
N GLU A 294 -18.31 12.93 17.06
CA GLU A 294 -17.10 13.55 17.65
C GLU A 294 -16.02 13.88 16.60
N LEU A 295 -15.83 12.99 15.62
CA LEU A 295 -14.84 13.18 14.57
C LEU A 295 -15.19 14.36 13.65
N PHE A 296 -16.44 14.47 13.20
CA PHE A 296 -16.87 15.56 12.30
C PHE A 296 -16.87 16.91 13.03
N ASP A 297 -17.32 16.94 14.27
CA ASP A 297 -17.25 18.11 15.13
C ASP A 297 -15.78 18.56 15.32
N PHE A 298 -14.89 17.62 15.63
CA PHE A 298 -13.48 17.91 15.85
C PHE A 298 -12.78 18.39 14.57
N LEU A 299 -13.01 17.74 13.43
CA LEU A 299 -12.45 18.14 12.13
C LEU A 299 -12.92 19.54 11.73
N THR A 300 -14.20 19.86 11.99
CA THR A 300 -14.74 21.19 11.70
C THR A 300 -14.06 22.27 12.55
N LYS A 301 -13.87 22.00 13.84
CA LYS A 301 -13.14 22.90 14.74
C LYS A 301 -11.69 23.12 14.33
N ILE A 302 -10.99 22.08 13.85
CA ILE A 302 -9.63 22.19 13.29
C ILE A 302 -9.65 23.07 12.04
N GLY A 303 -10.57 22.80 11.10
CA GLY A 303 -10.69 23.56 9.85
C GLY A 303 -10.96 25.05 10.12
N LEU A 304 -11.86 25.34 11.04
CA LEU A 304 -12.17 26.72 11.48
C LEU A 304 -10.96 27.37 12.16
N SER A 305 -10.27 26.65 13.05
CA SER A 305 -9.06 27.14 13.71
C SER A 305 -7.95 27.44 12.72
N LYS A 306 -7.84 26.65 11.65
CA LYS A 306 -6.90 26.92 10.56
C LYS A 306 -7.29 28.16 9.79
N PHE A 307 -8.54 28.28 9.41
CA PHE A 307 -9.05 29.46 8.71
C PHE A 307 -8.80 30.75 9.52
N ASP A 308 -8.98 30.71 10.83
CA ASP A 308 -8.71 31.82 11.76
C ASP A 308 -7.23 32.05 12.07
N GLY A 309 -6.31 31.31 11.43
CA GLY A 309 -4.86 31.45 11.65
C GLY A 309 -4.35 30.94 13.00
N LYS A 310 -5.17 30.15 13.74
CA LYS A 310 -4.86 29.63 15.09
C LYS A 310 -4.28 28.22 15.07
N TYR A 311 -4.28 27.55 13.92
CA TYR A 311 -3.81 26.18 13.74
C TYR A 311 -2.90 26.07 12.52
N ASN A 312 -1.83 25.29 12.62
CA ASN A 312 -0.96 24.94 11.51
C ASN A 312 -0.99 23.42 11.30
N GLY A 313 -1.27 22.99 10.09
CA GLY A 313 -1.21 21.61 9.66
C GLY A 313 0.16 21.25 9.07
N PHE A 314 0.13 20.50 7.98
CA PHE A 314 1.30 20.02 7.26
C PHE A 314 1.37 20.71 5.90
N SER A 315 2.29 21.64 5.75
CA SER A 315 2.62 22.29 4.49
C SER A 315 3.36 21.31 3.56
N THR A 316 3.44 21.64 2.29
CA THR A 316 4.13 20.81 1.29
C THR A 316 5.36 21.51 0.75
N VAL A 317 6.41 20.72 0.49
CA VAL A 317 7.53 21.11 -0.35
C VAL A 317 7.77 20.04 -1.39
N LEU A 318 7.99 20.46 -2.63
CA LEU A 318 8.35 19.57 -3.71
C LEU A 318 9.82 19.19 -3.59
N SER A 319 10.07 17.93 -3.27
CA SER A 319 11.40 17.36 -3.15
C SER A 319 11.77 16.57 -4.42
N SER A 320 13.04 16.61 -4.78
CA SER A 320 13.60 15.77 -5.85
C SER A 320 14.55 14.77 -5.24
N THR A 321 14.29 13.48 -5.50
CA THR A 321 15.21 12.41 -5.08
C THR A 321 16.43 12.33 -6.01
N SER A 322 17.47 11.61 -5.60
CA SER A 322 18.65 11.31 -6.44
C SER A 322 18.27 10.66 -7.78
N SER A 323 17.15 9.97 -7.85
CA SER A 323 16.59 9.40 -9.08
C SER A 323 15.82 10.41 -9.95
N ARG A 324 15.83 11.70 -9.62
CA ARG A 324 15.07 12.78 -10.28
C ARG A 324 13.54 12.61 -10.22
N LYS A 325 13.04 11.67 -9.44
CA LYS A 325 11.60 11.56 -9.17
C LYS A 325 11.20 12.67 -8.22
N LYS A 326 10.17 13.42 -8.61
CA LYS A 326 9.57 14.46 -7.77
C LYS A 326 8.60 13.79 -6.79
N SER A 327 8.55 14.28 -5.55
CA SER A 327 7.59 13.87 -4.54
C SER A 327 7.31 15.02 -3.58
N TYR A 328 6.09 15.07 -3.06
CA TYR A 328 5.76 16.05 -2.03
C TYR A 328 6.18 15.52 -0.65
N PHE A 329 6.85 16.38 0.09
CA PHE A 329 7.15 16.17 1.49
C PHE A 329 6.21 17.03 2.33
N TYR A 330 5.49 16.40 3.28
CA TYR A 330 4.51 17.05 4.15
C TYR A 330 5.12 17.21 5.53
N PHE A 331 5.17 18.46 6.04
CA PHE A 331 5.76 18.76 7.32
C PHE A 331 5.07 19.95 8.00
N ASN A 332 5.11 20.01 9.33
CA ASN A 332 4.64 21.17 10.06
C ASN A 332 5.72 22.27 9.99
N ASN A 333 5.42 23.38 9.32
CA ASN A 333 6.38 24.45 9.06
C ASN A 333 6.47 25.49 10.17
N LYS A 334 5.67 25.37 11.25
CA LYS A 334 5.67 26.33 12.35
C LYS A 334 7.07 26.53 12.95
N ASP A 335 7.81 25.43 13.05
CA ASP A 335 9.15 25.41 13.63
C ASP A 335 10.26 25.25 12.57
N ALA A 336 9.90 25.15 11.27
CA ALA A 336 10.85 24.88 10.20
C ALA A 336 11.71 26.11 9.82
N GLY A 337 11.31 27.33 10.22
CA GLY A 337 12.10 28.54 9.98
C GLY A 337 13.52 28.48 10.57
N HIS A 338 13.73 27.65 11.59
CA HIS A 338 15.03 27.39 12.19
C HIS A 338 15.80 26.23 11.52
N MET A 339 15.14 25.41 10.69
CA MET A 339 15.73 24.24 10.05
C MET A 339 16.16 24.49 8.62
N LEU A 340 15.62 25.53 7.97
CA LEU A 340 15.86 25.87 6.57
C LEU A 340 16.75 27.09 6.39
N ALA A 341 17.22 27.69 7.49
CA ALA A 341 18.22 28.75 7.53
C ALA A 341 19.61 28.15 7.74
#